data_e9f727a594e4ec037abb7a94cf9f8e90
#
_entry.id   e9f727a594e4ec037abb7a94cf9f8e90
#
_cell.length_a   1.000
_cell.length_b   1.000
_cell.length_c   1.000
_cell.angle_alpha   90.00
_cell.angle_beta   90.00
_cell.angle_gamma   90.00
#
_symmetry.space_group_name_H-M   'P 1'
#
loop_
_entity.id
_entity.type
_entity.pdbx_description
1 polymer ?
#
loop_
_entity_poly.entity_id
_entity_poly.type
_entity_poly.pdbx_seq_one_letter_code
_entity_poly.pdbx_strand_id
1 'polypeptide(L)'
;MTTTYTKEEVILKAENISMQYDKLILRDVNFEMHNIVRPGMHQGQVLSLIGRSGIGKTQLFKIMAGLIQPTTGTVKVGVEQQLVKAGDVGVVPQNYILFNHRTIMQNLEQGIANARVKKSAKEQEEMIKEYAAHFDLTDHLKKYPMQLSGGQRQRVSILQQVLTGNHFILLDEPFSGLDALVIDRVVELLLKVSTLDELNTLVIISHDIENSLAISDSAFVLAKEKDKEGATITQKLDLIQMGLAWDPEIRTKKPFIELVNQIKYML
;
A
#
# COMPACT_ATOMS: atom_id res chain seq x y z
N MET A 1 27.18 -3.80 -1.88
CA MET A 1 27.20 -2.70 -2.89
C MET A 1 26.18 -1.67 -2.42
N THR A 2 26.58 -0.43 -2.21
CA THR A 2 25.64 0.66 -1.92
C THR A 2 24.88 0.97 -3.20
N THR A 3 23.62 0.59 -3.26
CA THR A 3 22.76 0.90 -4.41
C THR A 3 22.57 2.41 -4.44
N THR A 4 23.05 3.04 -5.50
CA THR A 4 22.85 4.48 -5.73
C THR A 4 21.38 4.71 -6.04
N TYR A 5 20.73 5.60 -5.33
CA TYR A 5 19.38 6.06 -5.61
C TYR A 5 19.28 7.57 -5.40
N THR A 6 18.31 8.18 -6.04
CA THR A 6 17.99 9.60 -5.84
C THR A 6 16.56 9.73 -5.36
N LYS A 7 16.34 10.70 -4.44
CA LYS A 7 15.01 11.15 -4.08
C LYS A 7 14.70 12.38 -4.93
N GLU A 8 13.65 12.27 -5.70
CA GLU A 8 13.18 13.36 -6.56
C GLU A 8 12.00 14.09 -5.90
N GLU A 9 11.00 14.47 -6.68
CA GLU A 9 9.85 15.24 -6.23
C GLU A 9 9.03 14.53 -5.14
N VAL A 10 8.33 15.34 -4.34
CA VAL A 10 7.36 14.84 -3.35
C VAL A 10 6.11 14.40 -4.09
N ILE A 11 5.73 13.13 -3.94
CA ILE A 11 4.58 12.52 -4.61
C ILE A 11 3.38 12.28 -3.69
N LEU A 12 3.61 12.26 -2.37
CA LEU A 12 2.56 12.28 -1.35
C LEU A 12 3.05 13.08 -0.15
N LYS A 13 2.20 14.00 0.33
CA LYS A 13 2.48 14.83 1.48
C LYS A 13 1.30 14.88 2.43
N ALA A 14 1.51 14.53 3.69
CA ALA A 14 0.58 14.74 4.79
C ALA A 14 1.10 15.87 5.67
N GLU A 15 0.29 16.91 5.85
CA GLU A 15 0.65 18.12 6.58
C GLU A 15 -0.33 18.37 7.73
N ASN A 16 0.18 18.33 8.97
CA ASN A 16 -0.54 18.67 10.22
C ASN A 16 -1.86 17.93 10.39
N ILE A 17 -1.91 16.64 9.98
CA ILE A 17 -3.12 15.83 10.07
C ILE A 17 -3.46 15.54 11.52
N SER A 18 -4.60 16.03 11.96
CA SER A 18 -5.22 15.62 13.22
C SER A 18 -6.63 15.11 12.99
N MET A 19 -7.04 14.12 13.76
CA MET A 19 -8.38 13.55 13.70
C MET A 19 -8.93 13.38 15.10
N GLN A 20 -10.03 14.04 15.36
CA GLN A 20 -10.72 14.05 16.64
C GLN A 20 -12.17 13.63 16.45
N TYR A 21 -12.61 12.69 17.28
CA TYR A 21 -14.01 12.36 17.55
C TYR A 21 -14.28 12.73 19.01
N ASP A 22 -14.80 11.85 19.83
CA ASP A 22 -14.88 12.03 21.28
C ASP A 22 -13.48 12.11 21.92
N LYS A 23 -12.48 11.50 21.28
CA LYS A 23 -11.07 11.52 21.68
C LYS A 23 -10.20 11.88 20.49
N LEU A 24 -9.02 12.44 20.78
CA LEU A 24 -8.01 12.69 19.77
C LEU A 24 -7.39 11.35 19.32
N ILE A 25 -7.59 11.01 18.06
CA ILE A 25 -7.08 9.76 17.46
C ILE A 25 -5.72 9.97 16.81
N LEU A 26 -5.63 10.98 15.94
CA LEU A 26 -4.38 11.38 15.28
C LEU A 26 -4.04 12.79 15.71
N ARG A 27 -2.76 13.04 15.96
CA ARG A 27 -2.25 14.32 16.37
C ARG A 27 -1.07 14.72 15.50
N ASP A 28 -1.23 15.82 14.79
CA ASP A 28 -0.15 16.51 14.06
C ASP A 28 0.74 15.55 13.26
N VAL A 29 0.10 14.67 12.48
CA VAL A 29 0.79 13.68 11.65
C VAL A 29 1.39 14.40 10.44
N ASN A 30 2.72 14.30 10.29
CA ASN A 30 3.48 14.95 9.23
C ASN A 30 4.43 13.96 8.59
N PHE A 31 4.31 13.74 7.27
CA PHE A 31 5.29 13.00 6.49
C PHE A 31 5.22 13.36 5.00
N GLU A 32 6.33 13.10 4.33
CA GLU A 32 6.47 13.23 2.88
C GLU A 32 6.99 11.92 2.31
N MET A 33 6.53 11.60 1.12
CA MET A 33 7.01 10.49 0.32
C MET A 33 7.54 11.06 -1.00
N HIS A 34 8.78 10.74 -1.30
CA HIS A 34 9.48 11.17 -2.51
C HIS A 34 9.44 10.06 -3.56
N ASN A 35 9.45 10.45 -4.81
CA ASN A 35 9.77 9.53 -5.90
C ASN A 35 11.21 9.04 -5.75
N ILE A 36 11.41 7.73 -5.83
CA ILE A 36 12.73 7.09 -5.68
C ILE A 36 13.16 6.55 -7.03
N VAL A 37 14.19 7.18 -7.60
CA VAL A 37 14.78 6.73 -8.87
C VAL A 37 16.02 5.90 -8.59
N ARG A 38 16.07 4.72 -9.20
CA ARG A 38 17.13 3.72 -9.07
C ARG A 38 17.73 3.45 -10.44
N PRO A 39 18.96 3.92 -10.74
CA PRO A 39 19.58 3.66 -12.02
C PRO A 39 19.70 2.15 -12.33
N GLY A 40 19.14 1.74 -13.45
CA GLY A 40 19.18 0.34 -13.91
C GLY A 40 18.15 -0.60 -13.27
N MET A 41 17.20 -0.09 -12.49
CA MET A 41 16.07 -0.86 -11.95
C MET A 41 14.75 -0.26 -12.39
N HIS A 42 13.94 -1.02 -13.12
CA HIS A 42 12.56 -0.66 -13.43
C HIS A 42 11.66 -1.22 -12.31
N GLN A 43 11.51 -0.48 -11.24
CA GLN A 43 10.72 -0.90 -10.10
C GLN A 43 10.09 0.32 -9.43
N GLY A 44 8.80 0.26 -9.15
CA GLY A 44 8.11 1.20 -8.31
C GLY A 44 8.59 1.12 -6.86
N GLN A 45 7.89 1.75 -5.95
CA GLN A 45 8.33 1.86 -4.55
C GLN A 45 7.27 1.39 -3.57
N VAL A 46 7.72 0.96 -2.40
CA VAL A 46 6.89 0.48 -1.31
C VAL A 46 7.17 1.28 -0.05
N LEU A 47 6.13 1.87 0.52
CA LEU A 47 6.17 2.53 1.82
C LEU A 47 5.29 1.76 2.80
N SER A 48 5.77 1.52 4.02
CA SER A 48 4.95 0.97 5.08
C SER A 48 4.61 1.99 6.16
N LEU A 49 3.34 1.99 6.59
CA LEU A 49 2.87 2.69 7.77
C LEU A 49 2.57 1.65 8.86
N ILE A 50 3.43 1.58 9.85
CA ILE A 50 3.42 0.55 10.89
C ILE A 50 2.87 1.13 12.19
N GLY A 51 2.08 0.35 12.94
CA GLY A 51 1.58 0.74 14.26
C GLY A 51 0.68 -0.32 14.86
N ARG A 52 0.45 -0.24 16.17
CA ARG A 52 -0.44 -1.18 16.90
C ARG A 52 -1.85 -1.18 16.34
N SER A 53 -2.57 -2.28 16.54
CA SER A 53 -4.02 -2.33 16.29
C SER A 53 -4.73 -1.26 17.12
N GLY A 54 -5.71 -0.56 16.52
CA GLY A 54 -6.48 0.49 17.19
C GLY A 54 -5.77 1.84 17.37
N ILE A 55 -4.52 2.02 16.89
CA ILE A 55 -3.76 3.27 17.04
C ILE A 55 -4.27 4.42 16.15
N GLY A 56 -5.11 4.16 15.17
CA GLY A 56 -5.61 5.17 14.22
C GLY A 56 -5.16 4.97 12.77
N LYS A 57 -4.46 3.86 12.45
CA LYS A 57 -3.99 3.56 11.07
C LYS A 57 -5.11 3.64 10.03
N THR A 58 -6.24 3.00 10.29
CA THR A 58 -7.40 3.00 9.37
C THR A 58 -8.00 4.41 9.18
N GLN A 59 -7.92 5.29 10.19
CA GLN A 59 -8.34 6.68 10.01
C GLN A 59 -7.38 7.43 9.10
N LEU A 60 -6.07 7.28 9.33
CA LEU A 60 -5.05 7.88 8.47
C LEU A 60 -5.15 7.34 7.03
N PHE A 61 -5.37 6.02 6.87
CA PHE A 61 -5.66 5.41 5.57
C PHE A 61 -6.82 6.09 4.83
N LYS A 62 -7.97 6.24 5.51
CA LYS A 62 -9.15 6.89 4.92
C LYS A 62 -8.90 8.35 4.55
N ILE A 63 -8.12 9.08 5.36
CA ILE A 63 -7.72 10.46 5.07
C ILE A 63 -6.81 10.49 3.85
N MET A 64 -5.78 9.62 3.79
CA MET A 64 -4.87 9.52 2.64
C MET A 64 -5.59 9.10 1.34
N ALA A 65 -6.66 8.32 1.47
CA ALA A 65 -7.51 7.91 0.35
C ALA A 65 -8.53 9.00 -0.09
N GLY A 66 -8.61 10.12 0.63
CA GLY A 66 -9.62 11.15 0.38
C GLY A 66 -11.04 10.73 0.71
N LEU A 67 -11.23 9.63 1.46
CA LEU A 67 -12.54 9.07 1.82
C LEU A 67 -13.18 9.81 3.00
N ILE A 68 -12.37 10.39 3.88
CA ILE A 68 -12.81 11.26 4.99
C ILE A 68 -11.91 12.48 5.08
N GLN A 69 -12.45 13.58 5.59
CA GLN A 69 -11.67 14.78 5.88
C GLN A 69 -11.06 14.69 7.29
N PRO A 70 -9.79 15.10 7.48
CA PRO A 70 -9.23 15.25 8.82
C PRO A 70 -9.88 16.43 9.56
N THR A 71 -9.76 16.48 10.89
CA THR A 71 -10.19 17.64 11.69
C THR A 71 -9.32 18.86 11.36
N THR A 72 -8.00 18.66 11.18
CA THR A 72 -7.06 19.67 10.70
C THR A 72 -6.06 19.05 9.76
N GLY A 73 -5.40 19.89 8.97
CA GLY A 73 -4.35 19.47 8.03
C GLY A 73 -4.88 19.05 6.67
N THR A 74 -3.97 18.65 5.80
CA THR A 74 -4.27 18.27 4.42
C THR A 74 -3.38 17.12 3.95
N VAL A 75 -3.89 16.34 3.00
CA VAL A 75 -3.09 15.38 2.23
C VAL A 75 -3.07 15.82 0.78
N LYS A 76 -1.88 15.82 0.20
CA LYS A 76 -1.63 16.15 -1.20
C LYS A 76 -1.00 14.95 -1.89
N VAL A 77 -1.35 14.75 -3.16
CA VAL A 77 -0.88 13.62 -3.98
C VAL A 77 -0.46 14.08 -5.37
N GLY A 78 0.49 13.35 -5.95
CA GLY A 78 1.08 13.65 -7.25
C GLY A 78 2.14 14.77 -7.19
N VAL A 79 2.89 14.90 -8.28
CA VAL A 79 3.96 15.92 -8.42
C VAL A 79 3.40 17.34 -8.28
N GLU A 80 2.18 17.56 -8.77
CA GLU A 80 1.50 18.87 -8.68
C GLU A 80 0.95 19.18 -7.28
N GLN A 81 1.09 18.26 -6.32
CA GLN A 81 0.65 18.41 -4.94
C GLN A 81 -0.82 18.84 -4.80
N GLN A 82 -1.70 18.17 -5.55
CA GLN A 82 -3.14 18.41 -5.48
C GLN A 82 -3.73 17.82 -4.20
N LEU A 83 -4.74 18.49 -3.63
CA LEU A 83 -5.49 17.95 -2.50
C LEU A 83 -6.13 16.62 -2.89
N VAL A 84 -5.88 15.58 -2.10
CA VAL A 84 -6.39 14.24 -2.36
C VAL A 84 -7.92 14.21 -2.32
N LYS A 85 -8.53 13.52 -3.28
CA LYS A 85 -9.96 13.23 -3.35
C LYS A 85 -10.18 11.74 -3.53
N ALA A 86 -11.37 11.27 -3.18
CA ALA A 86 -11.76 9.88 -3.43
C ALA A 86 -11.63 9.54 -4.92
N GLY A 87 -10.87 8.48 -5.22
CA GLY A 87 -10.55 8.03 -6.58
C GLY A 87 -9.20 8.48 -7.12
N ASP A 88 -8.49 9.42 -6.49
CA ASP A 88 -7.15 9.82 -6.90
C ASP A 88 -6.11 8.73 -6.61
N VAL A 89 -6.37 7.88 -5.63
CA VAL A 89 -5.53 6.74 -5.24
C VAL A 89 -6.34 5.45 -5.26
N GLY A 90 -5.70 4.35 -5.61
CA GLY A 90 -6.27 3.01 -5.52
C GLY A 90 -6.38 2.58 -4.05
N VAL A 91 -7.45 1.87 -3.71
CA VAL A 91 -7.72 1.45 -2.32
C VAL A 91 -8.04 -0.04 -2.27
N VAL A 92 -7.24 -0.79 -1.51
CA VAL A 92 -7.48 -2.20 -1.20
C VAL A 92 -7.77 -2.32 0.29
N PRO A 93 -9.06 -2.38 0.70
CA PRO A 93 -9.42 -2.53 2.10
C PRO A 93 -9.19 -3.97 2.58
N GLN A 94 -9.02 -4.16 3.88
CA GLN A 94 -8.79 -5.45 4.53
C GLN A 94 -9.81 -6.54 4.13
N ASN A 95 -11.05 -6.18 3.86
CA ASN A 95 -12.13 -7.14 3.55
C ASN A 95 -12.23 -7.51 2.06
N TYR A 96 -11.33 -7.01 1.20
CA TYR A 96 -11.32 -7.29 -0.26
C TYR A 96 -12.70 -7.22 -0.89
N ILE A 97 -13.32 -6.04 -0.89
CA ILE A 97 -14.71 -5.83 -1.33
C ILE A 97 -14.83 -6.08 -2.84
N LEU A 98 -15.61 -7.10 -3.20
CA LEU A 98 -15.95 -7.46 -4.58
C LEU A 98 -17.46 -7.54 -4.73
N PHE A 99 -17.96 -7.32 -5.94
CA PHE A 99 -19.39 -7.47 -6.27
C PHE A 99 -19.75 -8.96 -6.37
N ASN A 100 -20.40 -9.51 -5.33
CA ASN A 100 -20.71 -10.94 -5.23
C ASN A 100 -21.63 -11.47 -6.36
N HIS A 101 -22.43 -10.60 -6.97
CA HIS A 101 -23.34 -10.93 -8.07
C HIS A 101 -22.69 -10.83 -9.46
N ARG A 102 -21.42 -10.49 -9.53
CA ARG A 102 -20.62 -10.39 -10.76
C ARG A 102 -19.53 -11.44 -10.78
N THR A 103 -19.17 -11.91 -11.97
CA THR A 103 -17.98 -12.76 -12.16
C THR A 103 -16.71 -11.97 -11.86
N ILE A 104 -15.58 -12.67 -11.72
CA ILE A 104 -14.28 -12.02 -11.54
C ILE A 104 -13.94 -11.14 -12.74
N MET A 105 -14.20 -11.61 -13.95
CA MET A 105 -14.05 -10.80 -15.16
C MET A 105 -14.81 -9.47 -15.04
N GLN A 106 -16.10 -9.55 -14.70
CA GLN A 106 -16.95 -8.36 -14.55
C GLN A 106 -16.54 -7.44 -13.38
N ASN A 107 -15.93 -8.00 -12.32
CA ASN A 107 -15.35 -7.19 -11.26
C ASN A 107 -14.11 -6.43 -11.75
N LEU A 108 -13.26 -7.05 -12.58
CA LEU A 108 -12.07 -6.43 -13.14
C LEU A 108 -12.41 -5.38 -14.21
N GLU A 109 -13.43 -5.65 -15.05
CA GLU A 109 -13.99 -4.67 -15.99
C GLU A 109 -14.41 -3.37 -15.30
N GLN A 110 -14.93 -3.45 -14.05
CA GLN A 110 -15.29 -2.27 -13.26
C GLN A 110 -14.06 -1.41 -12.91
N GLY A 111 -12.91 -2.04 -12.65
CA GLY A 111 -11.64 -1.32 -12.44
C GLY A 111 -11.27 -0.50 -13.68
N ILE A 112 -11.24 -1.13 -14.86
CA ILE A 112 -10.92 -0.46 -16.11
C ILE A 112 -11.95 0.61 -16.49
N ALA A 113 -13.24 0.36 -16.24
CA ALA A 113 -14.29 1.34 -16.52
C ALA A 113 -14.08 2.67 -15.79
N ASN A 114 -13.42 2.62 -14.62
CA ASN A 114 -13.05 3.77 -13.81
C ASN A 114 -11.64 4.31 -14.14
N ALA A 115 -10.91 3.67 -15.08
CA ALA A 115 -9.58 4.12 -15.46
C ALA A 115 -9.61 5.51 -16.12
N ARG A 116 -8.52 6.26 -15.91
CA ARG A 116 -8.35 7.60 -16.49
C ARG A 116 -8.28 7.57 -18.02
N VAL A 117 -7.70 6.51 -18.58
CA VAL A 117 -7.58 6.32 -20.04
C VAL A 117 -8.66 5.35 -20.51
N LYS A 118 -9.52 5.82 -21.40
CA LYS A 118 -10.58 4.99 -21.98
C LYS A 118 -10.01 4.06 -23.04
N LYS A 119 -10.38 2.79 -22.95
CA LYS A 119 -10.01 1.71 -23.89
C LYS A 119 -11.26 1.09 -24.51
N SER A 120 -11.15 0.55 -25.71
CA SER A 120 -12.24 -0.22 -26.34
C SER A 120 -12.52 -1.51 -25.52
N ALA A 121 -13.71 -2.08 -25.67
CA ALA A 121 -14.08 -3.31 -24.96
C ALA A 121 -13.11 -4.47 -25.23
N LYS A 122 -12.61 -4.57 -26.46
CA LYS A 122 -11.63 -5.59 -26.83
C LYS A 122 -10.29 -5.38 -26.14
N GLU A 123 -9.77 -4.17 -26.11
CA GLU A 123 -8.51 -3.82 -25.41
C GLU A 123 -8.64 -4.03 -23.90
N GLN A 124 -9.81 -3.74 -23.32
CA GLN A 124 -10.08 -4.01 -21.91
C GLN A 124 -10.03 -5.51 -21.61
N GLU A 125 -10.67 -6.35 -22.42
CA GLU A 125 -10.68 -7.78 -22.26
C GLU A 125 -9.28 -8.39 -22.41
N GLU A 126 -8.51 -7.96 -23.40
CA GLU A 126 -7.12 -8.40 -23.62
C GLU A 126 -6.24 -8.02 -22.43
N MET A 127 -6.31 -6.79 -21.95
CA MET A 127 -5.59 -6.30 -20.79
C MET A 127 -5.94 -7.08 -19.51
N ILE A 128 -7.24 -7.35 -19.26
CA ILE A 128 -7.65 -8.14 -18.10
C ILE A 128 -7.05 -9.56 -18.18
N LYS A 129 -7.08 -10.21 -19.34
CA LYS A 129 -6.51 -11.57 -19.51
C LYS A 129 -5.02 -11.60 -19.29
N GLU A 130 -4.29 -10.62 -19.82
CA GLU A 130 -2.84 -10.47 -19.63
C GLU A 130 -2.50 -10.31 -18.14
N TYR A 131 -3.12 -9.36 -17.47
CA TYR A 131 -2.85 -9.12 -16.05
C TYR A 131 -3.35 -10.26 -15.16
N ALA A 132 -4.49 -10.92 -15.50
CA ALA A 132 -4.96 -12.08 -14.78
C ALA A 132 -3.95 -13.25 -14.82
N ALA A 133 -3.22 -13.42 -15.92
CA ALA A 133 -2.13 -14.40 -15.99
C ALA A 133 -0.99 -14.06 -15.02
N HIS A 134 -0.61 -12.79 -14.91
CA HIS A 134 0.39 -12.33 -13.93
C HIS A 134 -0.02 -12.56 -12.49
N PHE A 135 -1.33 -12.58 -12.19
CA PHE A 135 -1.90 -12.73 -10.86
C PHE A 135 -2.38 -14.17 -10.57
N ASP A 136 -2.11 -15.16 -11.43
CA ASP A 136 -2.62 -16.55 -11.36
C ASP A 136 -4.14 -16.61 -11.22
N LEU A 137 -4.86 -15.79 -11.97
CA LEU A 137 -6.32 -15.67 -11.94
C LEU A 137 -7.00 -16.11 -13.23
N THR A 138 -6.25 -16.56 -14.25
CA THR A 138 -6.78 -16.91 -15.59
C THR A 138 -7.95 -17.90 -15.49
N ASP A 139 -7.81 -19.00 -14.72
CA ASP A 139 -8.83 -20.02 -14.54
C ASP A 139 -9.99 -19.59 -13.63
N HIS A 140 -9.92 -18.37 -13.09
CA HIS A 140 -10.90 -17.86 -12.15
C HIS A 140 -11.77 -16.75 -12.72
N LEU A 141 -11.50 -16.26 -13.92
CA LEU A 141 -12.22 -15.12 -14.53
C LEU A 141 -13.72 -15.32 -14.65
N LYS A 142 -14.17 -16.56 -14.87
CA LYS A 142 -15.59 -16.94 -14.99
C LYS A 142 -16.27 -17.25 -13.66
N LYS A 143 -15.51 -17.36 -12.55
CA LYS A 143 -16.03 -17.64 -11.21
C LYS A 143 -16.62 -16.40 -10.56
N TYR A 144 -17.43 -16.61 -9.52
CA TYR A 144 -17.93 -15.57 -8.64
C TYR A 144 -17.03 -15.43 -7.39
N PRO A 145 -16.99 -14.27 -6.71
CA PRO A 145 -16.16 -14.06 -5.51
C PRO A 145 -16.34 -15.12 -4.42
N MET A 146 -17.57 -15.62 -4.24
CA MET A 146 -17.87 -16.70 -3.27
C MET A 146 -17.17 -18.04 -3.55
N GLN A 147 -16.72 -18.26 -4.78
CA GLN A 147 -16.02 -19.48 -5.22
C GLN A 147 -14.50 -19.37 -5.08
N LEU A 148 -13.98 -18.23 -4.61
CA LEU A 148 -12.56 -17.96 -4.45
C LEU A 148 -12.13 -18.11 -2.99
N SER A 149 -10.87 -18.56 -2.80
CA SER A 149 -10.20 -18.48 -1.50
C SER A 149 -9.95 -17.01 -1.09
N GLY A 150 -9.62 -16.77 0.18
CA GLY A 150 -9.27 -15.43 0.68
C GLY A 150 -8.14 -14.79 -0.11
N GLY A 151 -7.04 -15.52 -0.34
CA GLY A 151 -5.91 -15.03 -1.12
C GLY A 151 -6.22 -14.77 -2.60
N GLN A 152 -7.14 -15.56 -3.20
CA GLN A 152 -7.60 -15.28 -4.56
C GLN A 152 -8.44 -14.01 -4.63
N ARG A 153 -9.35 -13.77 -3.65
CA ARG A 153 -10.12 -12.51 -3.56
C ARG A 153 -9.19 -11.31 -3.37
N GLN A 154 -8.16 -11.46 -2.54
CA GLN A 154 -7.14 -10.42 -2.35
C GLN A 154 -6.46 -10.07 -3.68
N ARG A 155 -5.98 -11.07 -4.43
CA ARG A 155 -5.36 -10.86 -5.75
C ARG A 155 -6.30 -10.15 -6.72
N VAL A 156 -7.58 -10.54 -6.76
CA VAL A 156 -8.59 -9.83 -7.57
C VAL A 156 -8.74 -8.38 -7.14
N SER A 157 -8.82 -8.10 -5.84
CA SER A 157 -8.98 -6.73 -5.32
C SER A 157 -7.76 -5.85 -5.65
N ILE A 158 -6.55 -6.39 -5.52
CA ILE A 158 -5.32 -5.67 -5.92
C ILE A 158 -5.31 -5.43 -7.43
N LEU A 159 -5.56 -6.48 -8.23
CA LEU A 159 -5.60 -6.36 -9.68
C LEU A 159 -6.65 -5.33 -10.15
N GLN A 160 -7.81 -5.28 -9.50
CA GLN A 160 -8.83 -4.29 -9.79
C GLN A 160 -8.29 -2.85 -9.64
N GLN A 161 -7.46 -2.60 -8.62
CA GLN A 161 -6.84 -1.28 -8.42
C GLN A 161 -5.72 -1.01 -9.44
N VAL A 162 -4.89 -2.00 -9.77
CA VAL A 162 -3.89 -1.87 -10.85
C VAL A 162 -4.56 -1.49 -12.17
N LEU A 163 -5.68 -2.11 -12.50
CA LEU A 163 -6.43 -1.84 -13.74
C LEU A 163 -7.09 -0.45 -13.79
N THR A 164 -7.22 0.26 -12.67
CA THR A 164 -7.65 1.68 -12.69
C THR A 164 -6.60 2.60 -13.30
N GLY A 165 -5.34 2.15 -13.40
CA GLY A 165 -4.21 2.97 -13.82
C GLY A 165 -3.77 3.99 -12.75
N ASN A 166 -4.19 3.80 -11.50
CA ASN A 166 -3.66 4.58 -10.38
C ASN A 166 -2.29 4.05 -10.00
N HIS A 167 -1.27 4.89 -10.10
CA HIS A 167 0.08 4.54 -9.66
C HIS A 167 0.22 4.51 -8.14
N PHE A 168 -0.66 5.16 -7.39
CA PHE A 168 -0.75 5.09 -5.93
C PHE A 168 -1.79 4.07 -5.48
N ILE A 169 -1.36 3.03 -4.75
CA ILE A 169 -2.26 1.99 -4.21
C ILE A 169 -2.03 1.88 -2.71
N LEU A 170 -3.08 2.16 -1.93
CA LEU A 170 -3.12 1.99 -0.48
C LEU A 170 -3.67 0.60 -0.14
N LEU A 171 -2.95 -0.16 0.68
CA LEU A 171 -3.36 -1.49 1.14
C LEU A 171 -3.54 -1.48 2.67
N ASP A 172 -4.75 -1.77 3.14
CA ASP A 172 -5.07 -1.84 4.57
C ASP A 172 -4.95 -3.28 5.06
N GLU A 173 -3.95 -3.54 5.92
CA GLU A 173 -3.68 -4.83 6.58
C GLU A 173 -3.58 -6.03 5.60
N PRO A 174 -2.74 -5.99 4.56
CA PRO A 174 -2.70 -7.03 3.52
C PRO A 174 -2.21 -8.40 4.02
N PHE A 175 -1.58 -8.47 5.20
CA PHE A 175 -1.04 -9.70 5.79
C PHE A 175 -1.94 -10.28 6.89
N SER A 176 -2.98 -9.56 7.28
CA SER A 176 -3.81 -9.92 8.44
C SER A 176 -4.61 -11.19 8.23
N GLY A 177 -4.53 -12.11 9.21
CA GLY A 177 -5.31 -13.36 9.21
C GLY A 177 -4.83 -14.40 8.20
N LEU A 178 -3.62 -14.25 7.66
CA LEU A 178 -3.02 -15.18 6.71
C LEU A 178 -2.00 -16.08 7.43
N ASP A 179 -1.86 -17.32 6.97
CA ASP A 179 -0.75 -18.19 7.37
C ASP A 179 0.56 -17.79 6.66
N ALA A 180 1.69 -18.27 7.19
CA ALA A 180 3.02 -17.89 6.70
C ALA A 180 3.22 -18.16 5.20
N LEU A 181 2.73 -19.29 4.67
CA LEU A 181 2.86 -19.63 3.25
C LEU A 181 2.04 -18.70 2.35
N VAL A 182 0.90 -18.24 2.83
CA VAL A 182 0.06 -17.28 2.10
C VAL A 182 0.68 -15.88 2.16
N ILE A 183 1.27 -15.49 3.29
CA ILE A 183 1.98 -14.22 3.43
C ILE A 183 3.10 -14.10 2.39
N ASP A 184 3.95 -15.13 2.24
CA ASP A 184 5.02 -15.10 1.25
C ASP A 184 4.50 -14.88 -0.17
N ARG A 185 3.39 -15.52 -0.54
CA ARG A 185 2.73 -15.30 -1.84
C ARG A 185 2.17 -13.88 -2.00
N VAL A 186 1.69 -13.28 -0.90
CA VAL A 186 1.22 -11.88 -0.92
C VAL A 186 2.41 -10.93 -1.08
N VAL A 187 3.51 -11.18 -0.38
CA VAL A 187 4.78 -10.44 -0.52
C VAL A 187 5.27 -10.48 -1.98
N GLU A 188 5.38 -11.67 -2.56
CA GLU A 188 5.77 -11.85 -3.97
C GLU A 188 4.82 -11.08 -4.91
N LEU A 189 3.51 -11.13 -4.66
CA LEU A 189 2.52 -10.40 -5.45
C LEU A 189 2.72 -8.90 -5.36
N LEU A 190 2.92 -8.34 -4.17
CA LEU A 190 3.11 -6.90 -3.97
C LEU A 190 4.41 -6.42 -4.63
N LEU A 191 5.49 -7.18 -4.52
CA LEU A 191 6.74 -6.91 -5.24
C LEU A 191 6.52 -6.95 -6.77
N LYS A 192 5.77 -7.93 -7.27
CA LYS A 192 5.41 -8.02 -8.69
C LYS A 192 4.59 -6.81 -9.14
N VAL A 193 3.62 -6.35 -8.35
CA VAL A 193 2.85 -5.13 -8.65
C VAL A 193 3.76 -3.91 -8.74
N SER A 194 4.73 -3.77 -7.83
CA SER A 194 5.68 -2.65 -7.87
C SER A 194 6.57 -2.67 -9.12
N THR A 195 6.82 -3.85 -9.72
CA THR A 195 7.64 -4.00 -10.94
C THR A 195 6.84 -3.88 -12.24
N LEU A 196 5.51 -3.82 -12.21
CA LEU A 196 4.69 -3.63 -13.41
C LEU A 196 4.86 -2.26 -14.05
N ASP A 197 5.13 -1.25 -13.24
CA ASP A 197 5.35 0.13 -13.68
C ASP A 197 6.27 0.82 -12.66
N GLU A 198 7.27 1.54 -13.13
CA GLU A 198 8.24 2.26 -12.28
C GLU A 198 7.60 3.37 -11.43
N LEU A 199 6.43 3.88 -11.85
CA LEU A 199 5.66 4.87 -11.12
C LEU A 199 4.78 4.26 -10.02
N ASN A 200 4.64 2.92 -9.98
CA ASN A 200 3.79 2.29 -8.98
C ASN A 200 4.33 2.51 -7.57
N THR A 201 3.47 3.06 -6.75
CA THR A 201 3.74 3.35 -5.35
C THR A 201 2.74 2.59 -4.48
N LEU A 202 3.22 1.60 -3.74
CA LEU A 202 2.42 0.84 -2.79
C LEU A 202 2.60 1.43 -1.40
N VAL A 203 1.49 1.75 -0.74
CA VAL A 203 1.49 2.17 0.67
C VAL A 203 0.79 1.09 1.49
N ILE A 204 1.57 0.36 2.27
CA ILE A 204 1.11 -0.74 3.11
C ILE A 204 0.85 -0.21 4.52
N ILE A 205 -0.36 -0.39 5.00
CA ILE A 205 -0.72 -0.04 6.37
C ILE A 205 -0.92 -1.33 7.14
N SER A 206 -0.08 -1.58 8.15
CA SER A 206 -0.10 -2.87 8.85
C SER A 206 0.37 -2.76 10.30
N HIS A 207 -0.03 -3.76 11.11
CA HIS A 207 0.57 -4.05 12.40
C HIS A 207 1.64 -5.17 12.31
N ASP A 208 1.75 -5.82 11.16
CA ASP A 208 2.80 -6.81 10.88
C ASP A 208 4.10 -6.10 10.50
N ILE A 209 4.96 -5.93 11.49
CA ILE A 209 6.20 -5.16 11.37
C ILE A 209 7.17 -5.85 10.41
N GLU A 210 7.38 -7.15 10.60
CA GLU A 210 8.41 -7.91 9.90
C GLU A 210 8.13 -7.99 8.40
N ASN A 211 6.92 -8.41 8.02
CA ASN A 211 6.56 -8.54 6.61
C ASN A 211 6.47 -7.18 5.91
N SER A 212 6.00 -6.15 6.62
CA SER A 212 5.95 -4.79 6.08
C SER A 212 7.34 -4.23 5.79
N LEU A 213 8.28 -4.34 6.74
CA LEU A 213 9.64 -3.85 6.57
C LEU A 213 10.42 -4.62 5.50
N ALA A 214 10.18 -5.94 5.40
CA ALA A 214 10.93 -6.80 4.48
C ALA A 214 10.77 -6.43 3.00
N ILE A 215 9.69 -5.74 2.64
CA ILE A 215 9.40 -5.34 1.25
C ILE A 215 9.43 -3.83 1.01
N SER A 216 9.73 -3.05 2.05
CA SER A 216 9.61 -1.59 1.97
C SER A 216 10.94 -0.91 1.63
N ASP A 217 10.83 0.21 0.92
CA ASP A 217 11.91 1.17 0.70
C ASP A 217 12.06 2.12 1.89
N SER A 218 10.91 2.47 2.50
CA SER A 218 10.83 3.32 3.67
C SER A 218 9.66 2.92 4.55
N ALA A 219 9.73 3.26 5.84
CA ALA A 219 8.64 2.99 6.76
C ALA A 219 8.44 4.14 7.74
N PHE A 220 7.17 4.37 8.10
CA PHE A 220 6.77 5.32 9.14
C PHE A 220 6.13 4.57 10.29
N VAL A 221 6.49 4.92 11.51
CA VAL A 221 5.95 4.32 12.72
C VAL A 221 4.94 5.27 13.34
N LEU A 222 3.67 4.86 13.35
CA LEU A 222 2.57 5.56 13.99
C LEU A 222 2.41 5.04 15.42
N ALA A 223 2.68 5.89 16.40
CA ALA A 223 2.58 5.57 17.81
C ALA A 223 2.11 6.77 18.65
N LYS A 224 1.74 6.51 19.91
CA LYS A 224 1.52 7.58 20.88
C LYS A 224 2.83 7.96 21.54
N GLU A 225 3.08 9.23 21.68
CA GLU A 225 4.13 9.73 22.55
C GLU A 225 3.68 9.66 24.01
N LYS A 226 4.64 9.47 24.90
CA LYS A 226 4.36 9.45 26.34
C LYS A 226 3.64 10.73 26.78
N ASP A 227 2.60 10.57 27.60
CA ASP A 227 1.81 11.67 28.19
C ASP A 227 1.09 12.59 27.19
N LYS A 228 0.92 12.13 25.92
CA LYS A 228 0.19 12.89 24.90
C LYS A 228 -0.96 12.07 24.31
N GLU A 229 -2.11 12.71 24.10
CA GLU A 229 -3.22 12.11 23.39
C GLU A 229 -2.99 12.10 21.87
N GLY A 230 -3.62 11.15 21.19
CA GLY A 230 -3.50 10.98 19.74
C GLY A 230 -2.17 10.38 19.32
N ALA A 231 -2.20 9.63 18.21
CA ALA A 231 -1.01 9.07 17.60
C ALA A 231 -0.38 10.03 16.59
N THR A 232 0.93 9.95 16.47
CA THR A 232 1.72 10.72 15.49
C THR A 232 2.79 9.83 14.87
N ILE A 233 3.48 10.32 13.84
CA ILE A 233 4.66 9.64 13.29
C ILE A 233 5.83 9.88 14.25
N THR A 234 6.25 8.81 14.92
CA THR A 234 7.34 8.85 15.92
C THR A 234 8.69 8.49 15.31
N GLN A 235 8.70 7.72 14.22
CA GLN A 235 9.92 7.39 13.49
C GLN A 235 9.67 7.38 11.97
N LYS A 236 10.71 7.78 11.24
CA LYS A 236 10.80 7.68 9.77
C LYS A 236 12.05 6.88 9.45
N LEU A 237 11.89 5.75 8.77
CA LEU A 237 12.95 4.81 8.45
C LEU A 237 13.21 4.84 6.95
N ASP A 238 14.45 5.07 6.56
CA ASP A 238 14.94 4.94 5.18
C ASP A 238 15.67 3.59 5.07
N LEU A 239 14.95 2.55 4.68
CA LEU A 239 15.48 1.18 4.64
C LEU A 239 16.54 1.02 3.55
N ILE A 240 16.48 1.84 2.48
CA ILE A 240 17.50 1.84 1.44
C ILE A 240 18.83 2.36 2.01
N GLN A 241 18.81 3.51 2.69
CA GLN A 241 19.99 4.10 3.31
C GLN A 241 20.58 3.18 4.40
N MET A 242 19.71 2.44 5.10
CA MET A 242 20.11 1.46 6.10
C MET A 242 20.70 0.17 5.49
N GLY A 243 20.64 -0.01 4.17
CA GLY A 243 21.06 -1.23 3.47
C GLY A 243 20.15 -2.44 3.76
N LEU A 244 18.87 -2.18 4.06
CA LEU A 244 17.87 -3.18 4.45
C LEU A 244 16.73 -3.32 3.42
N ALA A 245 16.82 -2.66 2.28
CA ALA A 245 15.85 -2.79 1.19
C ALA A 245 16.36 -3.73 0.09
N TRP A 246 15.45 -4.32 -0.67
CA TRP A 246 15.67 -5.12 -1.90
C TRP A 246 16.53 -6.37 -1.73
N ASP A 247 16.52 -6.94 -0.57
CA ASP A 247 17.29 -8.15 -0.27
C ASP A 247 16.32 -9.32 0.02
N PRO A 248 16.28 -10.35 -0.83
CA PRO A 248 15.39 -11.49 -0.61
C PRO A 248 15.63 -12.24 0.70
N GLU A 249 16.88 -12.17 1.22
CA GLU A 249 17.28 -12.83 2.46
C GLU A 249 17.26 -11.90 3.68
N ILE A 250 16.65 -10.71 3.55
CA ILE A 250 16.70 -9.66 4.57
C ILE A 250 16.26 -10.15 5.96
N ARG A 251 15.25 -11.03 6.03
CA ARG A 251 14.71 -11.56 7.28
C ARG A 251 15.73 -12.38 8.09
N THR A 252 16.80 -12.87 7.46
CA THR A 252 17.87 -13.63 8.13
C THR A 252 18.99 -12.72 8.65
N LYS A 253 19.02 -11.46 8.26
CA LYS A 253 20.09 -10.53 8.61
C LYS A 253 19.93 -9.93 9.99
N LYS A 254 21.00 -9.99 10.78
CA LYS A 254 21.03 -9.47 12.15
C LYS A 254 20.56 -8.00 12.25
N PRO A 255 21.01 -7.05 11.41
CA PRO A 255 20.54 -5.67 11.49
C PRO A 255 19.03 -5.52 11.29
N PHE A 256 18.43 -6.34 10.42
CA PHE A 256 16.98 -6.33 10.19
C PHE A 256 16.23 -6.87 11.42
N ILE A 257 16.69 -7.98 11.99
CA ILE A 257 16.10 -8.58 13.19
C ILE A 257 16.16 -7.60 14.37
N GLU A 258 17.28 -6.89 14.53
CA GLU A 258 17.46 -5.87 15.56
C GLU A 258 16.48 -4.70 15.36
N LEU A 259 16.32 -4.21 14.13
CA LEU A 259 15.36 -3.16 13.79
C LEU A 259 13.93 -3.58 14.09
N VAL A 260 13.50 -4.78 13.65
CA VAL A 260 12.17 -5.34 13.93
C VAL A 260 11.90 -5.39 15.43
N ASN A 261 12.87 -5.88 16.22
CA ASN A 261 12.76 -5.94 17.67
C ASN A 261 12.67 -4.55 18.30
N GLN A 262 13.49 -3.60 17.86
CA GLN A 262 13.43 -2.22 18.32
C GLN A 262 12.03 -1.62 18.12
N ILE A 263 11.43 -1.78 16.94
CA ILE A 263 10.10 -1.27 16.66
C ILE A 263 9.02 -1.99 17.48
N LYS A 264 9.14 -3.32 17.66
CA LYS A 264 8.23 -4.07 18.54
C LYS A 264 8.24 -3.56 19.98
N TYR A 265 9.41 -3.16 20.49
CA TYR A 265 9.55 -2.60 21.84
C TYR A 265 8.97 -1.20 21.98
N MET A 266 9.00 -0.41 20.90
CA MET A 266 8.49 0.97 20.89
C MET A 266 6.95 1.02 20.79
N LEU A 267 6.36 0.04 20.13
CA LEU A 267 4.92 -0.07 19.96
C LEU A 267 4.27 -0.78 21.14
#